data_36f18ba11847c1d3e0bd9768ecee9d01
#
_entry.id   36f18ba11847c1d3e0bd9768ecee9d01
#
_cell.length_a   1.000
_cell.length_b   1.000
_cell.length_c   1.000
_cell.angle_alpha   90.00
_cell.angle_beta   90.00
_cell.angle_gamma   90.00
#
_symmetry.space_group_name_H-M   'P 1'
#
loop_
_entity.id
_entity.type
_entity.pdbx_description
1 polymer ?
#
loop_
_entity_poly.entity_id
_entity_poly.type
_entity_poly.pdbx_seq_one_letter_code
_entity_poly.pdbx_strand_id
1 'polypeptide(L)'
;MPGPEQNKAVPPVWETNDMDSRGLEALAYAYALQAYLFAYPLFISERERLRREGLTAPLPYEPAAPINQLGHMTMLSTAKGDMPFSPNIDTVYTGVTLDLGKEPIILDLPAIKDRYAVVQVVNAYVENQPYLYSPRTNGCERTSIAFVGPDWIGDLPEGVKEARLDTNLAGIAIRIAAKDEADLVIVRGYQSQMSLTALSDWNDGPSELPPPPPPLRHRNTYEGDFAWFRQAADLLSDNPPPHKHKAIRTTLWRIGIVPGRPFDPDALDPATRRGILRAEQDGSAMIEHLFRNRGRKFPNGWDAARYSPDFVFDYAARAAAALVGLVGNDPDEALYLYTYFDADGDALDGSKRYRIHIPADRIPATNENGFWSVTMYDGRTFQFVDNPINRYGIGSRDDLAINSDGSIDIWIQADRPDATRATNWLPSPKGGAFRVTFRIYSPLPGLVKDFYALTLALPPVEKADS
;
A
#
# COMPACT_ATOMS: atom_id res chain seq x y z
N MET A 1 21.58 -23.55 40.61
CA MET A 1 20.23 -23.12 41.00
C MET A 1 20.39 -21.87 41.87
N PRO A 2 19.85 -20.71 41.50
CA PRO A 2 19.78 -19.57 42.40
C PRO A 2 18.81 -19.90 43.53
N GLY A 3 19.17 -19.57 44.77
CA GLY A 3 18.36 -19.78 45.96
C GLY A 3 17.05 -18.97 45.93
N PRO A 4 16.08 -19.32 46.80
CA PRO A 4 14.79 -18.62 46.80
C PRO A 4 15.00 -17.15 47.16
N GLU A 5 14.67 -16.26 46.20
CA GLU A 5 14.54 -14.83 46.50
C GLU A 5 13.52 -14.65 47.63
N GLN A 6 13.97 -14.05 48.70
CA GLN A 6 13.14 -13.72 49.84
C GLN A 6 11.95 -12.90 49.37
N ASN A 7 10.77 -13.35 49.75
CA ASN A 7 9.50 -12.64 49.58
C ASN A 7 9.62 -11.21 50.13
N LYS A 8 10.04 -10.26 49.30
CA LYS A 8 9.98 -8.85 49.67
C LYS A 8 8.49 -8.48 49.76
N ALA A 9 8.07 -8.05 50.93
CA ALA A 9 6.72 -7.56 51.14
C ALA A 9 6.42 -6.49 50.05
N VAL A 10 5.28 -6.65 49.36
CA VAL A 10 4.82 -5.63 48.43
C VAL A 10 4.56 -4.36 49.24
N PRO A 11 5.21 -3.23 48.93
CA PRO A 11 4.98 -1.99 49.66
C PRO A 11 3.54 -1.58 49.55
N PRO A 12 2.97 -0.85 50.54
CA PRO A 12 1.62 -0.32 50.46
C PRO A 12 1.41 0.51 49.19
N VAL A 13 0.23 0.43 48.59
CA VAL A 13 -0.11 1.07 47.29
C VAL A 13 0.12 2.58 47.28
N TRP A 14 0.22 3.23 48.42
CA TRP A 14 0.47 4.66 48.59
C TRP A 14 1.96 5.04 48.77
N GLU A 15 2.87 4.06 48.85
CA GLU A 15 4.31 4.32 48.91
C GLU A 15 4.92 4.13 47.52
N THR A 16 5.08 5.21 46.76
CA THR A 16 5.86 5.19 45.52
C THR A 16 7.37 5.19 45.85
N ASN A 17 8.05 4.13 45.45
CA ASN A 17 9.50 4.08 45.52
C ASN A 17 10.14 4.20 44.13
N ASP A 18 11.46 4.34 44.06
CA ASP A 18 12.20 4.49 42.80
C ASP A 18 11.97 3.28 41.84
N MET A 19 11.81 2.08 42.38
CA MET A 19 11.57 0.88 41.59
C MET A 19 10.15 0.91 40.96
N ASP A 20 9.15 1.43 41.67
CA ASP A 20 7.80 1.60 41.19
C ASP A 20 7.74 2.65 40.09
N SER A 21 8.40 3.79 40.27
CA SER A 21 8.55 4.83 39.24
C SER A 21 9.24 4.31 37.96
N ARG A 22 10.30 3.50 38.10
CA ARG A 22 10.98 2.89 36.95
C ARG A 22 10.08 1.87 36.21
N GLY A 23 9.31 1.09 36.97
CA GLY A 23 8.33 0.15 36.41
C GLY A 23 7.24 0.86 35.61
N LEU A 24 6.71 1.95 36.14
CA LEU A 24 5.70 2.76 35.47
C LEU A 24 6.22 3.42 34.20
N GLU A 25 7.45 3.98 34.23
CA GLU A 25 8.10 4.55 33.05
C GLU A 25 8.31 3.52 31.94
N ALA A 26 8.78 2.31 32.31
CA ALA A 26 8.98 1.22 31.35
C ALA A 26 7.67 0.74 30.71
N LEU A 27 6.58 0.64 31.48
CA LEU A 27 5.25 0.31 30.99
C LEU A 27 4.72 1.41 30.06
N ALA A 28 4.84 2.68 30.46
CA ALA A 28 4.40 3.81 29.64
C ALA A 28 5.16 3.85 28.30
N TYR A 29 6.47 3.61 28.31
CA TYR A 29 7.27 3.53 27.09
C TYR A 29 6.78 2.40 26.16
N ALA A 30 6.55 1.20 26.70
CA ALA A 30 6.08 0.07 25.92
C ALA A 30 4.69 0.31 25.29
N TYR A 31 3.75 0.90 26.05
CA TYR A 31 2.44 1.27 25.53
C TYR A 31 2.50 2.41 24.51
N ALA A 32 3.34 3.40 24.74
CA ALA A 32 3.51 4.52 23.84
C ALA A 32 4.12 4.09 22.50
N LEU A 33 5.10 3.14 22.49
CA LEU A 33 5.60 2.56 21.23
C LEU A 33 4.50 1.81 20.46
N GLN A 34 3.67 1.02 21.14
CA GLN A 34 2.54 0.35 20.48
C GLN A 34 1.54 1.37 19.91
N ALA A 35 1.23 2.43 20.64
CA ALA A 35 0.36 3.50 20.19
C ALA A 35 0.96 4.24 19.00
N TYR A 36 2.28 4.47 19.01
CA TYR A 36 3.02 5.07 17.89
C TYR A 36 2.89 4.24 16.61
N LEU A 37 3.19 2.95 16.68
CA LEU A 37 3.04 2.03 15.55
C LEU A 37 1.60 1.97 15.05
N PHE A 38 0.64 1.92 15.96
CA PHE A 38 -0.79 1.85 15.61
C PHE A 38 -1.27 3.10 14.90
N ALA A 39 -0.93 4.29 15.40
CA ALA A 39 -1.42 5.55 14.89
C ALA A 39 -0.61 6.09 13.69
N TYR A 40 0.61 5.61 13.46
CA TYR A 40 1.48 6.11 12.38
C TYR A 40 0.81 6.17 10.99
N PRO A 41 0.05 5.15 10.54
CA PRO A 41 -0.65 5.22 9.26
C PRO A 41 -1.62 6.41 9.14
N LEU A 42 -2.23 6.84 10.25
CA LEU A 42 -3.14 7.99 10.24
C LEU A 42 -2.43 9.29 9.83
N PHE A 43 -1.16 9.48 10.22
CA PHE A 43 -0.37 10.63 9.79
C PHE A 43 -0.14 10.65 8.28
N ILE A 44 0.08 9.48 7.70
CA ILE A 44 0.29 9.33 6.26
C ILE A 44 -1.02 9.59 5.51
N SER A 45 -2.13 9.02 5.97
CA SER A 45 -3.47 9.22 5.40
C SER A 45 -3.89 10.68 5.51
N GLU A 46 -3.60 11.34 6.64
CA GLU A 46 -3.88 12.75 6.84
C GLU A 46 -3.04 13.66 5.94
N ARG A 47 -1.75 13.35 5.78
CA ARG A 47 -0.89 14.09 4.84
C ARG A 47 -1.47 14.04 3.42
N GLU A 48 -1.93 12.87 2.96
CA GLU A 48 -2.58 12.74 1.66
C GLU A 48 -3.92 13.47 1.60
N ARG A 49 -4.73 13.41 2.65
CA ARG A 49 -5.99 14.16 2.74
C ARG A 49 -5.76 15.68 2.60
N LEU A 50 -4.82 16.22 3.35
CA LEU A 50 -4.45 17.65 3.28
C LEU A 50 -3.94 18.05 1.90
N ARG A 51 -3.13 17.18 1.27
CA ARG A 51 -2.67 17.40 -0.09
C ARG A 51 -3.84 17.49 -1.07
N ARG A 52 -4.87 16.64 -0.93
CA ARG A 52 -6.07 16.65 -1.79
C ARG A 52 -6.99 17.86 -1.51
N GLU A 53 -7.12 18.28 -0.26
CA GLU A 53 -7.86 19.50 0.08
C GLU A 53 -7.28 20.75 -0.59
N GLY A 54 -5.97 20.80 -0.79
CA GLY A 54 -5.29 21.89 -1.49
C GLY A 54 -5.50 21.91 -3.02
N LEU A 55 -6.09 20.86 -3.59
CA LEU A 55 -6.33 20.79 -5.03
C LEU A 55 -7.65 21.47 -5.40
N THR A 56 -7.62 22.23 -6.50
CA THR A 56 -8.82 22.86 -7.09
C THR A 56 -9.35 22.12 -8.32
N ALA A 57 -8.56 21.15 -8.85
CA ALA A 57 -8.93 20.32 -9.98
C ALA A 57 -8.11 19.02 -9.95
N PRO A 58 -8.55 17.95 -10.65
CA PRO A 58 -7.76 16.75 -10.85
C PRO A 58 -6.41 17.02 -11.50
N LEU A 59 -5.36 16.28 -11.08
CA LEU A 59 -4.03 16.38 -11.68
C LEU A 59 -3.92 15.42 -12.89
N PRO A 60 -3.37 15.89 -14.03
CA PRO A 60 -3.36 15.08 -15.25
C PRO A 60 -2.35 13.92 -15.24
N TYR A 61 -1.31 14.00 -14.40
CA TYR A 61 -0.19 13.06 -14.39
C TYR A 61 -0.16 12.15 -13.15
N GLU A 62 -1.05 12.41 -12.20
CA GLU A 62 -1.16 11.66 -10.98
C GLU A 62 -2.61 11.22 -10.77
N PRO A 63 -2.86 10.07 -10.11
CA PRO A 63 -4.21 9.66 -9.74
C PRO A 63 -4.70 10.48 -8.55
N ALA A 64 -4.83 11.78 -8.72
CA ALA A 64 -5.06 12.76 -7.68
C ALA A 64 -6.11 13.80 -8.10
N ALA A 65 -7.08 14.04 -7.22
CA ALA A 65 -8.15 15.02 -7.37
C ALA A 65 -8.51 15.62 -6.01
N PRO A 66 -9.31 16.69 -5.96
CA PRO A 66 -9.95 17.13 -4.73
C PRO A 66 -10.70 15.98 -4.03
N ILE A 67 -10.98 16.13 -2.74
CA ILE A 67 -11.70 15.12 -1.96
C ILE A 67 -13.05 14.78 -2.59
N ASN A 68 -13.42 13.48 -2.57
CA ASN A 68 -14.63 12.94 -3.19
C ASN A 68 -14.73 13.19 -4.70
N GLN A 69 -13.60 13.26 -5.40
CA GLN A 69 -13.53 13.38 -6.84
C GLN A 69 -12.60 12.32 -7.46
N LEU A 70 -12.86 11.94 -8.71
CA LEU A 70 -12.04 11.03 -9.49
C LEU A 70 -10.81 11.75 -10.04
N GLY A 71 -9.62 11.25 -9.73
CA GLY A 71 -8.35 11.68 -10.31
C GLY A 71 -7.83 10.65 -11.30
N HIS A 72 -8.04 10.86 -12.59
CA HIS A 72 -7.59 9.95 -13.62
C HIS A 72 -6.16 10.23 -14.05
N MET A 73 -5.25 9.28 -13.86
CA MET A 73 -3.97 9.28 -14.53
C MET A 73 -4.18 8.99 -16.01
N THR A 74 -3.66 9.84 -16.91
CA THR A 74 -3.95 9.78 -18.35
C THR A 74 -2.77 9.29 -19.19
N MET A 75 -1.68 8.86 -18.57
CA MET A 75 -0.45 8.40 -19.21
C MET A 75 0.18 7.24 -18.47
N LEU A 76 1.01 6.49 -19.17
CA LEU A 76 1.86 5.47 -18.56
C LEU A 76 3.04 6.12 -17.83
N SER A 77 3.49 5.47 -16.77
CA SER A 77 4.70 5.88 -16.06
C SER A 77 5.95 5.66 -16.94
N THR A 78 6.86 6.62 -16.93
CA THR A 78 8.13 6.55 -17.68
C THR A 78 9.32 6.86 -16.77
N ALA A 79 10.55 6.69 -17.28
CA ALA A 79 11.76 7.12 -16.57
C ALA A 79 11.91 8.65 -16.49
N LYS A 80 11.10 9.40 -17.23
CA LYS A 80 11.12 10.87 -17.27
C LYS A 80 10.00 11.41 -16.39
N GLY A 81 10.34 11.85 -15.20
CA GLY A 81 9.39 12.48 -14.28
C GLY A 81 9.60 12.05 -12.84
N ASP A 82 9.09 12.85 -11.92
CA ASP A 82 9.06 12.53 -10.48
C ASP A 82 7.94 11.55 -10.19
N MET A 83 8.24 10.26 -10.36
CA MET A 83 7.30 9.20 -10.09
C MET A 83 7.42 8.74 -8.62
N PRO A 84 6.34 8.22 -8.03
CA PRO A 84 6.42 7.62 -6.70
C PRO A 84 7.39 6.44 -6.69
N PHE A 85 7.78 6.04 -5.48
CA PHE A 85 8.66 4.90 -5.24
C PHE A 85 8.18 3.62 -5.96
N SER A 86 9.04 3.02 -6.77
CA SER A 86 8.74 1.82 -7.57
C SER A 86 7.49 1.96 -8.45
N PRO A 87 7.47 2.91 -9.41
CA PRO A 87 6.31 3.16 -10.25
C PRO A 87 5.87 1.91 -11.01
N ASN A 88 4.58 1.84 -11.33
CA ASN A 88 3.98 0.72 -12.06
C ASN A 88 3.84 1.08 -13.56
N ILE A 89 4.23 0.15 -14.42
CA ILE A 89 4.07 0.27 -15.89
C ILE A 89 2.86 -0.50 -16.42
N ASP A 90 2.30 -1.41 -15.62
CA ASP A 90 1.33 -2.41 -16.08
C ASP A 90 -0.10 -1.88 -16.10
N THR A 91 -0.37 -0.88 -15.24
CA THR A 91 -1.72 -0.37 -15.03
C THR A 91 -1.75 1.14 -14.95
N VAL A 92 -2.83 1.73 -15.44
CA VAL A 92 -3.16 3.13 -15.26
C VAL A 92 -4.09 3.28 -14.05
N TYR A 93 -3.92 4.34 -13.30
CA TYR A 93 -4.61 4.55 -12.05
C TYR A 93 -5.72 5.59 -12.15
N THR A 94 -6.80 5.36 -11.41
CA THR A 94 -7.73 6.40 -10.97
C THR A 94 -7.73 6.40 -9.45
N GLY A 95 -7.46 7.54 -8.85
CA GLY A 95 -7.39 7.71 -7.40
C GLY A 95 -8.55 8.54 -6.86
N VAL A 96 -8.99 8.21 -5.65
CA VAL A 96 -9.96 9.00 -4.88
C VAL A 96 -9.50 9.05 -3.44
N THR A 97 -9.63 10.22 -2.80
CA THR A 97 -9.63 10.34 -1.35
C THR A 97 -11.07 10.58 -0.92
N LEU A 98 -11.62 9.63 -0.16
CA LEU A 98 -12.98 9.70 0.37
C LEU A 98 -12.99 10.38 1.73
N ASP A 99 -13.94 11.29 1.92
CA ASP A 99 -14.44 11.73 3.23
C ASP A 99 -15.93 11.39 3.32
N LEU A 100 -16.26 10.41 4.14
CA LEU A 100 -17.60 9.86 4.35
C LEU A 100 -18.28 10.46 5.59
N GLY A 101 -17.68 11.46 6.21
CA GLY A 101 -18.18 12.04 7.45
C GLY A 101 -19.53 12.75 7.33
N LYS A 102 -19.92 13.14 6.11
CA LYS A 102 -21.19 13.79 5.83
C LYS A 102 -22.25 12.80 5.35
N GLU A 103 -21.94 12.02 4.34
CA GLU A 103 -22.86 11.12 3.66
C GLU A 103 -22.11 10.06 2.85
N PRO A 104 -22.78 8.98 2.40
CA PRO A 104 -22.22 8.00 1.46
C PRO A 104 -21.83 8.62 0.12
N ILE A 105 -20.80 8.04 -0.49
CA ILE A 105 -20.35 8.38 -1.84
C ILE A 105 -20.49 7.15 -2.72
N ILE A 106 -21.18 7.29 -3.85
CA ILE A 106 -21.47 6.20 -4.79
C ILE A 106 -20.50 6.27 -5.97
N LEU A 107 -19.77 5.19 -6.20
CA LEU A 107 -18.92 4.97 -7.36
C LEU A 107 -19.65 4.09 -8.36
N ASP A 108 -19.93 4.61 -9.55
CA ASP A 108 -20.44 3.81 -10.69
C ASP A 108 -19.28 3.39 -11.59
N LEU A 109 -19.21 2.10 -11.90
CA LEU A 109 -18.15 1.47 -12.65
C LEU A 109 -18.70 0.76 -13.90
N PRO A 110 -18.12 0.98 -15.09
CA PRO A 110 -18.48 0.23 -16.28
C PRO A 110 -18.06 -1.24 -16.15
N ALA A 111 -18.59 -2.11 -17.00
CA ALA A 111 -18.05 -3.45 -17.18
C ALA A 111 -16.69 -3.38 -17.92
N ILE A 112 -15.66 -4.06 -17.40
CA ILE A 112 -14.32 -4.18 -18.02
C ILE A 112 -13.99 -5.66 -18.14
N LYS A 113 -14.25 -6.24 -19.32
CA LYS A 113 -14.16 -7.69 -19.55
C LYS A 113 -12.96 -8.12 -20.37
N ASP A 114 -12.27 -7.18 -21.00
CA ASP A 114 -11.20 -7.43 -21.95
C ASP A 114 -9.80 -7.34 -21.32
N ARG A 115 -9.72 -6.91 -20.05
CA ARG A 115 -8.46 -6.69 -19.35
C ARG A 115 -8.59 -6.74 -17.84
N TYR A 116 -7.47 -6.84 -17.15
CA TYR A 116 -7.42 -6.72 -15.69
C TYR A 116 -7.86 -5.34 -15.24
N ALA A 117 -8.78 -5.31 -14.31
CA ALA A 117 -9.17 -4.12 -13.58
C ALA A 117 -9.48 -4.46 -12.12
N VAL A 118 -9.17 -3.57 -11.19
CA VAL A 118 -9.45 -3.75 -9.77
C VAL A 118 -9.74 -2.42 -9.09
N VAL A 119 -10.69 -2.43 -8.17
CA VAL A 119 -10.93 -1.35 -7.21
C VAL A 119 -10.41 -1.79 -5.85
N GLN A 120 -9.30 -1.19 -5.44
CA GLN A 120 -8.74 -1.34 -4.10
C GLN A 120 -9.19 -0.16 -3.25
N VAL A 121 -9.68 -0.45 -2.05
CA VAL A 121 -10.05 0.54 -1.05
C VAL A 121 -9.21 0.32 0.19
N VAL A 122 -8.63 1.38 0.73
CA VAL A 122 -7.86 1.35 1.99
C VAL A 122 -8.48 2.32 2.99
N ASN A 123 -8.61 1.88 4.24
CA ASN A 123 -9.06 2.75 5.32
C ASN A 123 -7.96 3.71 5.79
N ALA A 124 -8.26 4.61 6.73
CA ALA A 124 -7.29 5.56 7.27
C ALA A 124 -6.08 4.90 7.96
N TYR A 125 -6.18 3.64 8.34
CA TYR A 125 -5.11 2.84 8.95
C TYR A 125 -4.27 2.06 7.92
N VAL A 126 -4.46 2.32 6.60
CA VAL A 126 -3.75 1.63 5.51
C VAL A 126 -4.06 0.12 5.48
N GLU A 127 -5.28 -0.25 5.81
CA GLU A 127 -5.78 -1.61 5.69
C GLU A 127 -6.72 -1.73 4.50
N ASN A 128 -6.51 -2.74 3.66
CA ASN A 128 -7.43 -3.02 2.57
C ASN A 128 -8.81 -3.39 3.11
N GLN A 129 -9.81 -2.84 2.47
CA GLN A 129 -11.20 -3.20 2.66
C GLN A 129 -11.59 -4.29 1.64
N PRO A 130 -12.71 -5.01 1.81
CA PRO A 130 -13.11 -6.05 0.88
C PRO A 130 -13.15 -5.57 -0.57
N TYR A 131 -12.59 -6.35 -1.48
CA TYR A 131 -12.64 -6.07 -2.91
C TYR A 131 -14.02 -6.40 -3.46
N LEU A 132 -14.70 -5.42 -4.04
CA LEU A 132 -16.03 -5.57 -4.62
C LEU A 132 -16.02 -5.52 -6.15
N TYR A 133 -14.88 -5.18 -6.75
CA TYR A 133 -14.71 -5.10 -8.18
C TYR A 133 -13.31 -5.57 -8.58
N SER A 134 -13.23 -6.77 -9.11
CA SER A 134 -12.02 -7.37 -9.71
C SER A 134 -12.40 -8.61 -10.51
N PRO A 135 -11.48 -9.19 -11.33
CA PRO A 135 -11.74 -10.44 -12.02
C PRO A 135 -12.16 -11.57 -11.07
N ARG A 136 -11.59 -11.58 -9.87
CA ARG A 136 -11.81 -12.60 -8.84
C ARG A 136 -13.14 -12.44 -8.09
N THR A 137 -13.64 -11.23 -7.91
CA THR A 137 -14.81 -10.97 -7.04
C THR A 137 -16.12 -10.90 -7.81
N ASN A 138 -16.29 -9.93 -8.71
CA ASN A 138 -17.52 -9.80 -9.50
C ASN A 138 -17.28 -9.98 -11.00
N GLY A 139 -16.08 -10.42 -11.41
CA GLY A 139 -15.70 -10.55 -12.82
C GLY A 139 -15.70 -9.21 -13.57
N CYS A 140 -15.43 -8.10 -12.89
CA CYS A 140 -15.47 -6.73 -13.43
C CYS A 140 -16.80 -6.40 -14.16
N GLU A 141 -17.94 -6.88 -13.64
CA GLU A 141 -19.27 -6.50 -14.13
C GLU A 141 -19.58 -5.05 -13.76
N ARG A 142 -20.44 -4.40 -14.57
CA ARG A 142 -20.97 -3.08 -14.23
C ARG A 142 -21.53 -3.08 -12.80
N THR A 143 -21.15 -2.10 -12.00
CA THR A 143 -21.49 -2.08 -10.58
C THR A 143 -21.50 -0.66 -10.05
N SER A 144 -22.53 -0.33 -9.27
CA SER A 144 -22.59 0.87 -8.44
C SER A 144 -22.32 0.48 -6.98
N ILE A 145 -21.34 1.11 -6.34
CA ILE A 145 -20.90 0.81 -4.97
C ILE A 145 -21.02 2.09 -4.14
N ALA A 146 -21.86 2.05 -3.10
CA ALA A 146 -21.93 3.10 -2.08
C ALA A 146 -20.92 2.83 -0.98
N PHE A 147 -19.92 3.67 -0.86
CA PHE A 147 -19.03 3.67 0.30
C PHE A 147 -19.71 4.42 1.44
N VAL A 148 -19.87 3.75 2.57
CA VAL A 148 -20.53 4.31 3.76
C VAL A 148 -19.55 4.30 4.93
N GLY A 149 -19.62 5.34 5.78
CA GLY A 149 -18.82 5.41 7.00
C GLY A 149 -19.25 4.35 8.03
N PRO A 150 -18.42 4.11 9.08
CA PRO A 150 -18.67 3.04 10.06
C PRO A 150 -20.01 3.18 10.79
N ASP A 151 -20.42 4.40 11.09
CA ASP A 151 -21.61 4.71 11.90
C ASP A 151 -22.80 5.19 11.06
N TRP A 152 -22.70 5.18 9.72
CA TRP A 152 -23.78 5.62 8.86
C TRP A 152 -25.00 4.68 8.95
N ILE A 153 -26.18 5.29 9.04
CA ILE A 153 -27.46 4.60 9.08
C ILE A 153 -28.38 5.27 8.04
N GLY A 154 -28.95 4.50 7.15
CA GLY A 154 -29.87 4.97 6.11
C GLY A 154 -30.15 3.90 5.09
N ASP A 155 -30.93 4.25 4.09
CA ASP A 155 -31.26 3.39 2.96
C ASP A 155 -30.47 3.80 1.71
N LEU A 156 -30.04 2.83 0.93
CA LEU A 156 -29.38 3.03 -0.36
C LEU A 156 -30.35 2.84 -1.50
N PRO A 157 -30.10 3.48 -2.66
CA PRO A 157 -30.90 3.26 -3.87
C PRO A 157 -30.89 1.79 -4.32
N GLU A 158 -31.96 1.36 -4.97
CA GLU A 158 -32.06 0.00 -5.50
C GLU A 158 -30.93 -0.30 -6.49
N GLY A 159 -30.32 -1.47 -6.36
CA GLY A 159 -29.22 -1.93 -7.22
C GLY A 159 -27.83 -1.41 -6.81
N VAL A 160 -27.73 -0.51 -5.85
CA VAL A 160 -26.45 -0.02 -5.31
C VAL A 160 -25.95 -0.96 -4.20
N LYS A 161 -24.71 -1.42 -4.30
CA LYS A 161 -24.08 -2.29 -3.30
C LYS A 161 -23.48 -1.47 -2.17
N GLU A 162 -23.74 -1.85 -0.92
CA GLU A 162 -23.10 -1.23 0.24
C GLU A 162 -21.65 -1.74 0.40
N ALA A 163 -20.73 -0.79 0.61
CA ALA A 163 -19.37 -1.02 1.10
C ALA A 163 -19.16 -0.22 2.39
N ARG A 164 -19.43 -0.84 3.55
CA ARG A 164 -19.19 -0.20 4.84
C ARG A 164 -17.71 -0.23 5.18
N LEU A 165 -17.13 0.95 5.37
CA LEU A 165 -15.71 1.12 5.67
C LEU A 165 -15.48 1.24 7.18
N ASP A 166 -14.29 0.85 7.61
CA ASP A 166 -13.87 0.92 9.02
C ASP A 166 -13.62 2.36 9.51
N THR A 167 -13.46 3.32 8.61
CA THR A 167 -13.18 4.74 8.91
C THR A 167 -13.89 5.66 7.92
N ASN A 168 -14.16 6.91 8.31
CA ASN A 168 -14.74 7.91 7.42
C ASN A 168 -13.75 8.40 6.36
N LEU A 169 -12.46 8.45 6.69
CA LEU A 169 -11.40 8.75 5.73
C LEU A 169 -10.93 7.44 5.07
N ALA A 170 -10.91 7.41 3.75
CA ALA A 170 -10.42 6.26 2.98
C ALA A 170 -9.77 6.69 1.67
N GLY A 171 -8.99 5.80 1.08
CA GLY A 171 -8.42 5.97 -0.25
C GLY A 171 -8.92 4.90 -1.21
N ILE A 172 -9.19 5.27 -2.46
CA ILE A 172 -9.47 4.32 -3.53
C ILE A 172 -8.36 4.39 -4.57
N ALA A 173 -7.90 3.22 -5.02
CA ALA A 173 -7.02 3.07 -6.17
C ALA A 173 -7.67 2.09 -7.16
N ILE A 174 -8.21 2.62 -8.25
CA ILE A 174 -8.69 1.83 -9.38
C ILE A 174 -7.53 1.62 -10.32
N ARG A 175 -7.25 0.38 -10.68
CA ARG A 175 -6.20 0.02 -11.64
C ARG A 175 -6.82 -0.65 -12.83
N ILE A 176 -6.47 -0.18 -14.03
CA ILE A 176 -6.87 -0.79 -15.30
C ILE A 176 -5.59 -1.11 -16.07
N ALA A 177 -5.44 -2.35 -16.51
CA ALA A 177 -4.29 -2.77 -17.28
C ALA A 177 -4.20 -1.99 -18.61
N ALA A 178 -3.00 -1.49 -18.92
CA ALA A 178 -2.69 -0.82 -20.17
C ALA A 178 -1.35 -1.32 -20.71
N LYS A 179 -1.24 -1.52 -22.02
CA LYS A 179 -0.03 -2.04 -22.67
C LYS A 179 0.89 -0.91 -23.15
N ASP A 180 0.32 0.07 -23.84
CA ASP A 180 1.05 1.14 -24.51
C ASP A 180 0.17 2.39 -24.69
N GLU A 181 0.70 3.42 -25.35
CA GLU A 181 -0.03 4.67 -25.62
C GLU A 181 -1.29 4.48 -26.49
N ALA A 182 -1.27 3.54 -27.43
CA ALA A 182 -2.44 3.26 -28.26
C ALA A 182 -3.56 2.64 -27.41
N ASP A 183 -3.23 1.76 -26.49
CA ASP A 183 -4.14 1.10 -25.57
C ASP A 183 -4.75 2.08 -24.53
N LEU A 184 -4.05 3.18 -24.22
CA LEU A 184 -4.58 4.23 -23.34
C LEU A 184 -5.88 4.85 -23.83
N VAL A 185 -6.13 4.87 -25.13
CA VAL A 185 -7.41 5.38 -25.69
C VAL A 185 -8.58 4.56 -25.16
N ILE A 186 -8.41 3.23 -25.12
CA ILE A 186 -9.43 2.30 -24.59
C ILE A 186 -9.61 2.51 -23.09
N VAL A 187 -8.49 2.61 -22.35
CA VAL A 187 -8.53 2.84 -20.90
C VAL A 187 -9.23 4.15 -20.54
N ARG A 188 -8.95 5.25 -21.27
CA ARG A 188 -9.63 6.53 -21.09
C ARG A 188 -11.13 6.42 -21.39
N GLY A 189 -11.51 5.57 -22.36
CA GLY A 189 -12.92 5.24 -22.63
C GLY A 189 -13.62 4.57 -21.44
N TYR A 190 -12.93 3.73 -20.68
CA TYR A 190 -13.45 3.19 -19.42
C TYR A 190 -13.49 4.26 -18.32
N GLN A 191 -12.41 5.03 -18.16
CA GLN A 191 -12.33 6.10 -17.16
C GLN A 191 -13.47 7.13 -17.33
N SER A 192 -13.79 7.52 -18.57
CA SER A 192 -14.86 8.48 -18.86
C SER A 192 -16.29 7.97 -18.57
N GLN A 193 -16.45 6.67 -18.35
CA GLN A 193 -17.72 6.05 -17.95
C GLN A 193 -17.86 5.90 -16.43
N MET A 194 -16.82 6.24 -15.67
CA MET A 194 -16.86 6.21 -14.21
C MET A 194 -17.49 7.50 -13.69
N SER A 195 -18.29 7.40 -12.64
CA SER A 195 -18.77 8.58 -11.91
C SER A 195 -18.64 8.35 -10.41
N LEU A 196 -18.50 9.45 -9.68
CA LEU A 196 -18.45 9.47 -8.23
C LEU A 196 -19.44 10.54 -7.74
N THR A 197 -20.50 10.13 -7.04
CA THR A 197 -21.66 10.99 -6.75
C THR A 197 -22.02 10.87 -5.27
N ALA A 198 -22.30 11.97 -4.59
CA ALA A 198 -22.84 11.94 -3.25
C ALA A 198 -24.24 11.31 -3.24
N LEU A 199 -24.63 10.62 -2.15
CA LEU A 199 -25.95 9.99 -2.07
C LEU A 199 -27.08 10.99 -2.25
N SER A 200 -26.94 12.21 -1.72
CA SER A 200 -27.91 13.30 -1.86
C SER A 200 -28.16 13.70 -3.32
N ASP A 201 -27.13 13.59 -4.16
CA ASP A 201 -27.18 14.00 -5.57
C ASP A 201 -27.48 12.82 -6.52
N TRP A 202 -27.55 11.59 -6.03
CA TRP A 202 -27.69 10.38 -6.86
C TRP A 202 -28.99 10.34 -7.67
N ASN A 203 -30.10 10.79 -7.09
CA ASN A 203 -31.42 10.79 -7.75
C ASN A 203 -31.61 11.97 -8.72
N ASP A 204 -30.82 13.03 -8.57
CA ASP A 204 -30.91 14.24 -9.39
C ASP A 204 -30.03 14.15 -10.67
N GLY A 205 -29.28 13.03 -10.81
CA GLY A 205 -28.27 12.86 -11.86
C GLY A 205 -26.94 13.52 -11.49
N PRO A 206 -25.86 13.23 -12.24
CA PRO A 206 -24.54 13.80 -11.92
C PRO A 206 -24.62 15.32 -12.01
N SER A 207 -24.28 15.99 -10.92
CA SER A 207 -24.13 17.44 -10.90
C SER A 207 -23.01 17.85 -11.88
N GLU A 208 -23.25 18.84 -12.73
CA GLU A 208 -22.20 19.39 -13.60
C GLU A 208 -21.07 20.07 -12.80
N LEU A 209 -21.32 20.38 -11.54
CA LEU A 209 -20.32 20.94 -10.62
C LEU A 209 -20.02 19.92 -9.53
N PRO A 210 -18.72 19.61 -9.33
CA PRO A 210 -18.34 18.81 -8.17
C PRO A 210 -18.82 19.49 -6.88
N PRO A 211 -19.25 18.72 -5.86
CA PRO A 211 -19.61 19.30 -4.58
C PRO A 211 -18.43 20.13 -4.07
N PRO A 212 -18.70 21.29 -3.43
CA PRO A 212 -17.63 22.08 -2.84
C PRO A 212 -16.85 21.18 -1.86
N PRO A 213 -15.51 21.30 -1.83
CA PRO A 213 -14.72 20.54 -0.89
C PRO A 213 -15.25 20.76 0.52
N PRO A 214 -15.26 19.72 1.38
CA PRO A 214 -15.64 19.90 2.77
C PRO A 214 -14.78 21.00 3.38
N PRO A 215 -15.34 21.80 4.30
CA PRO A 215 -14.58 22.88 4.90
C PRO A 215 -13.32 22.34 5.56
N LEU A 216 -12.19 23.04 5.33
CA LEU A 216 -10.90 22.69 5.94
C LEU A 216 -11.10 22.50 7.45
N ARG A 217 -10.82 21.30 7.93
CA ARG A 217 -10.75 21.07 9.37
C ARG A 217 -9.48 21.77 9.86
N HIS A 218 -9.62 22.87 10.59
CA HIS A 218 -8.49 23.50 11.26
C HIS A 218 -7.89 22.48 12.23
N ARG A 219 -6.69 21.98 11.89
CA ARG A 219 -5.94 21.14 12.82
C ARG A 219 -5.01 21.99 13.64
N ASN A 220 -4.92 21.65 14.91
CA ASN A 220 -3.92 22.22 15.78
C ASN A 220 -2.53 21.81 15.26
N THR A 221 -1.60 22.75 15.21
CA THR A 221 -0.20 22.46 15.00
C THR A 221 0.46 22.37 16.37
N TYR A 222 1.08 21.23 16.64
CA TYR A 222 1.77 20.99 17.89
C TYR A 222 3.27 21.04 17.67
N GLU A 223 3.99 21.67 18.62
CA GLU A 223 5.44 21.75 18.63
C GLU A 223 5.99 21.34 20.01
N GLY A 224 7.26 20.96 20.07
CA GLY A 224 7.93 20.55 21.30
C GLY A 224 7.52 19.17 21.80
N ASP A 225 7.71 18.95 23.09
CA ASP A 225 7.45 17.70 23.77
C ASP A 225 5.97 17.26 23.63
N PHE A 226 5.76 15.98 23.38
CA PHE A 226 4.44 15.35 23.15
C PHE A 226 3.70 15.82 21.87
N ALA A 227 4.33 16.56 20.98
CA ALA A 227 3.69 17.08 19.77
C ALA A 227 3.10 15.96 18.92
N TRP A 228 3.83 14.86 18.74
CA TRP A 228 3.38 13.71 17.98
C TRP A 228 2.15 13.06 18.63
N PHE A 229 2.17 12.84 19.95
CA PHE A 229 1.06 12.21 20.66
C PHE A 229 -0.18 13.09 20.75
N ARG A 230 -0.03 14.43 20.82
CA ARG A 230 -1.15 15.38 20.70
C ARG A 230 -1.80 15.29 19.32
N GLN A 231 -0.98 15.27 18.26
CA GLN A 231 -1.47 15.09 16.89
C GLN A 231 -2.11 13.70 16.71
N ALA A 232 -1.52 12.64 17.24
CA ALA A 232 -2.08 11.30 17.21
C ALA A 232 -3.46 11.23 17.88
N ALA A 233 -3.66 11.91 19.01
CA ALA A 233 -4.94 11.95 19.71
C ALA A 233 -6.04 12.65 18.86
N ASP A 234 -5.70 13.74 18.15
CA ASP A 234 -6.63 14.40 17.23
C ASP A 234 -7.01 13.45 16.07
N LEU A 235 -6.01 12.80 15.46
CA LEU A 235 -6.23 11.86 14.35
C LEU A 235 -7.07 10.63 14.77
N LEU A 236 -6.81 10.10 15.97
CA LEU A 236 -7.58 9.00 16.56
C LEU A 236 -9.00 9.40 16.95
N SER A 237 -9.25 10.70 17.17
CA SER A 237 -10.59 11.24 17.44
C SER A 237 -11.42 11.32 16.15
N ASP A 238 -10.78 11.71 15.03
CA ASP A 238 -11.45 11.76 13.72
C ASP A 238 -11.66 10.37 13.11
N ASN A 239 -10.73 9.45 13.34
CA ASN A 239 -10.77 8.06 12.89
C ASN A 239 -10.52 7.14 14.08
N PRO A 240 -11.53 6.88 14.94
CA PRO A 240 -11.39 6.00 16.09
C PRO A 240 -10.95 4.59 15.68
N PRO A 241 -10.20 3.86 16.55
CA PRO A 241 -9.78 2.50 16.24
C PRO A 241 -10.98 1.63 15.84
N PRO A 242 -10.95 0.97 14.66
CA PRO A 242 -11.98 0.04 14.21
C PRO A 242 -12.27 -1.03 15.25
N HIS A 243 -13.48 -1.58 15.22
CA HIS A 243 -13.93 -2.58 16.23
C HIS A 243 -12.98 -3.78 16.34
N LYS A 244 -12.40 -4.24 15.23
CA LYS A 244 -11.40 -5.33 15.21
C LYS A 244 -10.14 -5.00 16.02
N HIS A 245 -9.82 -3.71 16.19
CA HIS A 245 -8.66 -3.21 16.94
C HIS A 245 -9.04 -2.69 18.35
N LYS A 246 -10.21 -3.03 18.87
CA LYS A 246 -10.68 -2.53 20.18
C LYS A 246 -9.67 -2.71 21.33
N ALA A 247 -8.83 -3.75 21.29
CA ALA A 247 -7.82 -4.01 22.32
C ALA A 247 -6.81 -2.86 22.46
N ILE A 248 -6.47 -2.15 21.37
CA ILE A 248 -5.53 -1.01 21.40
C ILE A 248 -6.06 0.16 22.25
N ARG A 249 -7.38 0.28 22.41
CA ARG A 249 -7.98 1.32 23.25
C ARG A 249 -7.49 1.26 24.70
N THR A 250 -7.22 0.05 25.22
CA THR A 250 -6.63 -0.11 26.56
C THR A 250 -5.20 0.41 26.59
N THR A 251 -4.39 0.14 25.55
CA THR A 251 -3.03 0.65 25.41
C THR A 251 -3.02 2.19 25.37
N LEU A 252 -3.88 2.78 24.53
CA LEU A 252 -4.04 4.24 24.41
C LEU A 252 -4.46 4.87 25.74
N TRP A 253 -5.44 4.27 26.40
CA TRP A 253 -5.93 4.77 27.69
C TRP A 253 -4.83 4.77 28.77
N ARG A 254 -3.96 3.75 28.79
CA ARG A 254 -2.83 3.64 29.74
C ARG A 254 -1.82 4.79 29.64
N ILE A 255 -1.76 5.46 28.51
CA ILE A 255 -0.90 6.62 28.28
C ILE A 255 -1.71 7.93 28.17
N GLY A 256 -2.97 7.94 28.62
CA GLY A 256 -3.82 9.13 28.66
C GLY A 256 -4.47 9.54 27.33
N ILE A 257 -4.37 8.71 26.27
CA ILE A 257 -5.05 9.00 25.00
C ILE A 257 -6.43 8.37 24.99
N VAL A 258 -7.46 9.22 24.86
CA VAL A 258 -8.87 8.81 24.76
C VAL A 258 -9.44 9.44 23.50
N PRO A 259 -9.82 8.67 22.46
CA PRO A 259 -10.44 9.22 21.26
C PRO A 259 -11.64 10.10 21.62
N GLY A 260 -11.75 11.27 20.99
CA GLY A 260 -12.77 12.28 21.30
C GLY A 260 -12.41 13.24 22.45
N ARG A 261 -11.20 13.12 23.03
CA ARG A 261 -10.69 14.03 24.05
C ARG A 261 -9.30 14.54 23.71
N PRO A 262 -8.98 15.82 23.99
CA PRO A 262 -7.62 16.31 23.87
C PRO A 262 -6.66 15.51 24.75
N PHE A 263 -5.47 15.23 24.24
CA PHE A 263 -4.41 14.63 25.04
C PHE A 263 -3.75 15.69 25.93
N ASP A 264 -3.80 15.48 27.23
CA ASP A 264 -3.21 16.35 28.24
C ASP A 264 -2.06 15.63 28.97
N PRO A 265 -0.80 15.85 28.57
CA PRO A 265 0.35 15.24 29.23
C PRO A 265 0.58 15.78 30.65
N ASP A 266 0.06 16.97 30.99
CA ASP A 266 0.28 17.55 32.31
C ASP A 266 -0.60 16.90 33.39
N ALA A 267 -1.67 16.21 32.98
CA ALA A 267 -2.49 15.38 33.85
C ALA A 267 -1.85 14.02 34.19
N LEU A 268 -0.72 13.67 33.54
CA LEU A 268 -0.03 12.38 33.76
C LEU A 268 1.06 12.50 34.82
N ASP A 269 1.33 11.38 35.52
CA ASP A 269 2.45 11.31 36.44
C ASP A 269 3.81 11.48 35.72
N PRO A 270 4.85 11.95 36.43
CA PRO A 270 6.15 12.23 35.81
C PRO A 270 6.84 11.02 35.16
N ALA A 271 6.64 9.81 35.68
CA ALA A 271 7.25 8.59 35.13
C ALA A 271 6.57 8.20 33.80
N THR A 272 5.24 8.27 33.73
CA THR A 272 4.49 8.06 32.51
C THR A 272 4.89 9.06 31.42
N ARG A 273 5.03 10.35 31.79
CA ARG A 273 5.51 11.40 30.86
C ARG A 273 6.87 11.05 30.26
N ARG A 274 7.85 10.64 31.09
CA ARG A 274 9.18 10.27 30.58
C ARG A 274 9.12 9.08 29.63
N GLY A 275 8.31 8.06 29.93
CA GLY A 275 8.12 6.91 29.07
C GLY A 275 7.55 7.30 27.69
N ILE A 276 6.55 8.18 27.66
CA ILE A 276 5.93 8.67 26.40
C ILE A 276 6.93 9.50 25.59
N LEU A 277 7.66 10.43 26.23
CA LEU A 277 8.67 11.25 25.55
C LEU A 277 9.78 10.41 24.92
N ARG A 278 10.24 9.39 25.62
CA ARG A 278 11.21 8.47 25.06
C ARG A 278 10.66 7.72 23.83
N ALA A 279 9.41 7.28 23.87
CA ALA A 279 8.77 6.64 22.73
C ALA A 279 8.62 7.58 21.52
N GLU A 280 8.36 8.88 21.77
CA GLU A 280 8.31 9.90 20.72
C GLU A 280 9.67 10.06 20.02
N GLN A 281 10.75 10.07 20.78
CA GLN A 281 12.12 10.17 20.25
C GLN A 281 12.54 8.93 19.43
N ASP A 282 12.17 7.74 19.90
CA ASP A 282 12.58 6.47 19.28
C ASP A 282 11.67 6.07 18.09
N GLY A 283 10.46 6.61 18.01
CA GLY A 283 9.41 6.14 17.10
C GLY A 283 9.77 6.17 15.63
N SER A 284 10.34 7.29 15.14
CA SER A 284 10.69 7.44 13.72
C SER A 284 11.83 6.49 13.31
N ALA A 285 12.85 6.35 14.13
CA ALA A 285 13.96 5.42 13.87
C ALA A 285 13.48 3.96 13.86
N MET A 286 12.53 3.62 14.73
CA MET A 286 11.90 2.30 14.76
C MET A 286 11.13 2.02 13.46
N ILE A 287 10.30 2.97 12.97
CA ILE A 287 9.57 2.81 11.70
C ILE A 287 10.55 2.62 10.53
N GLU A 288 11.61 3.42 10.46
CA GLU A 288 12.62 3.30 9.42
C GLU A 288 13.34 1.93 9.44
N HIS A 289 13.70 1.45 10.64
CA HIS A 289 14.28 0.12 10.81
C HIS A 289 13.33 -0.98 10.31
N LEU A 290 12.06 -0.93 10.72
CA LEU A 290 11.04 -1.88 10.30
C LEU A 290 10.84 -1.85 8.78
N PHE A 291 10.84 -0.68 8.17
CA PHE A 291 10.75 -0.55 6.73
C PHE A 291 11.91 -1.20 6.00
N ARG A 292 13.14 -0.95 6.43
CA ARG A 292 14.35 -1.53 5.81
C ARG A 292 14.40 -3.05 5.94
N ASN A 293 13.79 -3.62 6.97
CA ASN A 293 13.81 -5.05 7.29
C ASN A 293 12.46 -5.76 7.08
N ARG A 294 11.54 -5.18 6.26
CA ARG A 294 10.19 -5.71 6.07
C ARG A 294 10.10 -6.94 5.15
N GLY A 295 11.19 -7.30 4.47
CA GLY A 295 11.20 -8.39 3.50
C GLY A 295 10.96 -9.77 4.11
N ARG A 296 10.25 -10.62 3.37
CA ARG A 296 10.13 -12.05 3.62
C ARG A 296 10.87 -12.78 2.52
N LYS A 297 11.73 -13.74 2.90
CA LYS A 297 12.57 -14.49 1.98
C LYS A 297 11.80 -15.62 1.32
N PHE A 298 11.98 -15.74 0.02
CA PHE A 298 11.45 -16.80 -0.83
C PHE A 298 12.59 -17.58 -1.47
N PRO A 299 12.31 -18.77 -2.04
CA PRO A 299 13.31 -19.51 -2.82
C PRO A 299 13.93 -18.69 -3.96
N ASN A 300 15.13 -19.06 -4.38
CA ASN A 300 15.85 -18.47 -5.51
C ASN A 300 16.18 -16.97 -5.35
N GLY A 301 16.36 -16.49 -4.12
CA GLY A 301 16.81 -15.12 -3.85
C GLY A 301 15.72 -14.04 -3.95
N TRP A 302 14.45 -14.42 -4.07
CA TRP A 302 13.35 -13.48 -4.10
C TRP A 302 12.93 -13.03 -2.70
N ASP A 303 12.43 -11.80 -2.62
CA ASP A 303 11.87 -11.19 -1.43
C ASP A 303 10.48 -10.64 -1.73
N ALA A 304 9.62 -10.57 -0.71
CA ALA A 304 8.37 -9.81 -0.76
C ALA A 304 8.19 -9.00 0.53
N ALA A 305 7.54 -7.86 0.44
CA ALA A 305 7.06 -7.15 1.62
C ALA A 305 5.83 -7.86 2.21
N ARG A 306 5.50 -7.58 3.47
CA ARG A 306 4.21 -7.95 4.06
C ARG A 306 3.11 -7.03 3.51
N TYR A 307 1.92 -7.58 3.35
CA TYR A 307 0.76 -6.90 2.80
C TYR A 307 -0.44 -6.96 3.75
N SER A 308 -1.48 -6.24 3.42
CA SER A 308 -2.62 -5.94 4.27
C SER A 308 -3.24 -7.11 5.05
N PRO A 309 -3.45 -8.33 4.53
CA PRO A 309 -3.99 -9.43 5.34
C PRO A 309 -3.09 -9.81 6.52
N ASP A 310 -1.78 -9.53 6.41
CA ASP A 310 -0.82 -9.78 7.48
C ASP A 310 -0.87 -8.70 8.57
N PHE A 311 -1.57 -7.58 8.34
CA PHE A 311 -1.53 -6.41 9.23
C PHE A 311 -2.51 -6.49 10.39
N VAL A 312 -3.48 -7.40 10.41
CA VAL A 312 -4.61 -7.36 11.35
C VAL A 312 -4.18 -7.06 12.78
N PHE A 313 -3.05 -7.62 13.22
CA PHE A 313 -2.44 -7.31 14.53
C PHE A 313 -0.94 -7.00 14.44
N ASP A 314 -0.33 -7.03 13.24
CA ASP A 314 1.06 -6.64 13.02
C ASP A 314 1.15 -5.13 12.69
N TYR A 315 0.97 -4.32 13.71
CA TYR A 315 1.02 -2.85 13.58
C TYR A 315 2.39 -2.36 13.11
N ALA A 316 3.45 -3.12 13.38
CA ALA A 316 4.80 -2.81 12.93
C ALA A 316 4.93 -2.94 11.41
N ALA A 317 4.46 -4.05 10.83
CA ALA A 317 4.45 -4.24 9.37
C ALA A 317 3.57 -3.19 8.67
N ARG A 318 2.40 -2.87 9.26
CA ARG A 318 1.48 -1.85 8.74
C ARG A 318 2.10 -0.46 8.74
N ALA A 319 2.74 -0.05 9.84
CA ALA A 319 3.43 1.23 9.94
C ALA A 319 4.59 1.34 8.93
N ALA A 320 5.36 0.26 8.77
CA ALA A 320 6.43 0.20 7.78
C ALA A 320 5.91 0.28 6.34
N ALA A 321 4.77 -0.36 6.04
CA ALA A 321 4.13 -0.27 4.73
C ALA A 321 3.60 1.16 4.45
N ALA A 322 3.02 1.81 5.45
CA ALA A 322 2.50 3.16 5.34
C ALA A 322 3.58 4.19 4.95
N LEU A 323 4.83 4.00 5.38
CA LEU A 323 5.94 4.92 5.08
C LEU A 323 6.16 5.13 3.58
N VAL A 324 5.98 4.10 2.74
CA VAL A 324 6.29 4.15 1.30
C VAL A 324 5.09 4.22 0.38
N GLY A 325 3.90 4.06 0.88
CA GLY A 325 2.70 4.16 0.05
C GLY A 325 1.48 3.53 0.70
N LEU A 326 0.34 4.07 0.32
CA LEU A 326 -0.95 3.68 0.90
C LEU A 326 -1.58 2.45 0.21
N VAL A 327 -1.06 2.03 -0.95
CA VAL A 327 -1.84 1.17 -1.85
C VAL A 327 -1.03 -0.03 -2.39
N GLY A 328 -0.95 -1.09 -1.60
CA GLY A 328 -0.53 -2.41 -2.05
C GLY A 328 -1.74 -3.36 -2.08
N ASN A 329 -1.96 -4.09 -3.18
CA ASN A 329 -3.01 -5.12 -3.22
C ASN A 329 -2.68 -6.27 -2.27
N ASP A 330 -3.72 -6.94 -1.80
CA ASP A 330 -3.57 -8.19 -1.07
C ASP A 330 -3.02 -9.29 -1.98
N PRO A 331 -2.31 -10.30 -1.45
CA PRO A 331 -1.75 -11.39 -2.24
C PRO A 331 -2.77 -12.17 -3.07
N ASP A 332 -4.01 -12.24 -2.64
CA ASP A 332 -5.10 -12.84 -3.42
C ASP A 332 -5.42 -12.06 -4.70
N GLU A 333 -5.09 -10.78 -4.76
CA GLU A 333 -5.35 -9.91 -5.90
C GLU A 333 -4.10 -9.67 -6.74
N ALA A 334 -2.93 -9.52 -6.10
CA ALA A 334 -1.66 -9.41 -6.81
C ALA A 334 -0.47 -9.80 -5.92
N LEU A 335 0.47 -10.54 -6.50
CA LEU A 335 1.74 -10.88 -5.86
C LEU A 335 2.85 -9.96 -6.36
N TYR A 336 3.70 -9.51 -5.43
CA TYR A 336 4.84 -8.64 -5.73
C TYR A 336 6.09 -9.20 -5.06
N LEU A 337 7.01 -9.75 -5.87
CA LEU A 337 8.29 -10.25 -5.40
C LEU A 337 9.40 -9.45 -6.08
N TYR A 338 10.50 -9.22 -5.38
CA TYR A 338 11.63 -8.48 -5.91
C TYR A 338 12.95 -9.17 -5.53
N THR A 339 13.99 -8.95 -6.33
CA THR A 339 15.34 -9.38 -5.99
C THR A 339 16.37 -8.33 -6.36
N TYR A 340 17.45 -8.30 -5.59
CA TYR A 340 18.68 -7.54 -5.81
C TYR A 340 19.85 -8.47 -6.13
N PHE A 341 19.62 -9.78 -6.13
CA PHE A 341 20.65 -10.80 -6.18
C PHE A 341 20.41 -11.78 -7.32
N ASP A 342 21.50 -12.31 -7.88
CA ASP A 342 21.45 -13.40 -8.82
C ASP A 342 21.39 -14.77 -8.10
N ALA A 343 21.38 -15.86 -8.90
CA ALA A 343 21.31 -17.23 -8.40
C ALA A 343 22.48 -17.63 -7.50
N ASP A 344 23.64 -16.98 -7.65
CA ASP A 344 24.85 -17.23 -6.84
C ASP A 344 24.84 -16.40 -5.54
N GLY A 345 23.88 -15.47 -5.38
CA GLY A 345 23.78 -14.53 -4.25
C GLY A 345 24.62 -13.27 -4.42
N ASP A 346 25.17 -13.03 -5.62
CA ASP A 346 25.85 -11.78 -5.96
C ASP A 346 24.84 -10.67 -6.27
N ALA A 347 25.18 -9.44 -5.90
CA ALA A 347 24.34 -8.28 -6.23
C ALA A 347 24.20 -8.12 -7.75
N LEU A 348 22.98 -7.83 -8.23
CA LEU A 348 22.70 -7.53 -9.61
C LEU A 348 23.43 -6.24 -10.04
N ASP A 349 24.23 -6.31 -11.08
CA ASP A 349 25.05 -5.21 -11.62
C ASP A 349 24.82 -5.05 -13.12
N GLY A 350 24.48 -3.84 -13.55
CA GLY A 350 24.21 -3.52 -14.95
C GLY A 350 25.40 -3.68 -15.91
N SER A 351 26.63 -3.88 -15.40
CA SER A 351 27.80 -4.23 -16.24
C SER A 351 27.83 -5.71 -16.67
N LYS A 352 26.96 -6.54 -16.09
CA LYS A 352 26.86 -7.97 -16.36
C LYS A 352 25.61 -8.28 -17.20
N ARG A 353 25.53 -9.51 -17.70
CA ARG A 353 24.38 -10.03 -18.44
C ARG A 353 23.70 -11.10 -17.58
N TYR A 354 22.36 -11.14 -17.65
CA TYR A 354 21.56 -12.10 -16.91
C TYR A 354 20.43 -12.65 -17.75
N ARG A 355 19.88 -13.76 -17.29
CA ARG A 355 18.70 -14.41 -17.85
C ARG A 355 17.74 -14.79 -16.73
N ILE A 356 16.46 -14.62 -16.95
CA ILE A 356 15.40 -15.30 -16.21
C ILE A 356 14.83 -16.36 -17.13
N HIS A 357 15.06 -17.64 -16.82
CA HIS A 357 14.49 -18.76 -17.56
C HIS A 357 13.21 -19.23 -16.87
N ILE A 358 12.06 -19.11 -17.53
CA ILE A 358 10.75 -19.52 -17.02
C ILE A 358 10.37 -20.84 -17.73
N PRO A 359 10.50 -22.02 -17.08
CA PRO A 359 10.05 -23.29 -17.65
C PRO A 359 8.56 -23.26 -17.98
N ALA A 360 8.12 -24.00 -18.98
CA ALA A 360 6.73 -24.01 -19.44
C ALA A 360 5.73 -24.35 -18.32
N ASP A 361 6.10 -25.27 -17.43
CA ASP A 361 5.29 -25.69 -16.26
C ASP A 361 5.39 -24.73 -15.07
N ARG A 362 6.22 -23.67 -15.15
CA ARG A 362 6.43 -22.63 -14.12
C ARG A 362 5.96 -21.25 -14.55
N ILE A 363 5.37 -21.12 -15.73
CA ILE A 363 4.71 -19.88 -16.13
C ILE A 363 3.59 -19.59 -15.13
N PRO A 364 3.58 -18.39 -14.47
CA PRO A 364 2.59 -18.10 -13.46
C PRO A 364 1.15 -18.21 -13.98
N ALA A 365 0.36 -19.07 -13.36
CA ALA A 365 -1.05 -19.25 -13.71
C ALA A 365 -1.91 -18.17 -13.05
N THR A 366 -2.77 -17.52 -13.84
CA THR A 366 -3.66 -16.44 -13.42
C THR A 366 -5.10 -16.75 -13.76
N ASN A 367 -6.03 -16.03 -13.14
CA ASN A 367 -7.43 -16.02 -13.57
C ASN A 367 -7.55 -15.31 -14.94
N GLU A 368 -8.75 -15.36 -15.54
CA GLU A 368 -9.05 -14.63 -16.77
C GLU A 368 -8.67 -13.15 -16.62
N ASN A 369 -8.05 -12.59 -17.66
CA ASN A 369 -7.47 -11.24 -17.69
C ASN A 369 -6.34 -10.97 -16.67
N GLY A 370 -5.93 -11.95 -15.88
CA GLY A 370 -4.72 -11.87 -15.09
C GLY A 370 -3.47 -11.97 -15.96
N PHE A 371 -2.34 -11.50 -15.44
CA PHE A 371 -1.07 -11.50 -16.18
C PHE A 371 0.11 -11.43 -15.22
N TRP A 372 1.32 -11.63 -15.74
CA TRP A 372 2.55 -11.40 -15.00
C TRP A 372 3.48 -10.45 -15.76
N SER A 373 4.36 -9.76 -15.02
CA SER A 373 5.39 -8.88 -15.56
C SER A 373 6.67 -8.91 -14.72
N VAL A 374 7.78 -8.59 -15.36
CA VAL A 374 9.10 -8.32 -14.74
C VAL A 374 9.46 -6.88 -15.04
N THR A 375 9.64 -6.06 -14.01
CA THR A 375 9.94 -4.63 -14.14
C THR A 375 11.35 -4.35 -13.62
N MET A 376 12.09 -3.50 -14.36
CA MET A 376 13.45 -3.04 -14.04
C MET A 376 13.44 -1.73 -13.27
N TYR A 377 14.24 -1.67 -12.20
CA TYR A 377 14.45 -0.45 -11.42
C TYR A 377 15.94 -0.21 -11.13
N ASP A 378 16.34 1.03 -11.10
CA ASP A 378 17.60 1.42 -10.48
C ASP A 378 17.64 0.98 -9.00
N GLY A 379 18.73 0.39 -8.58
CA GLY A 379 18.84 -0.24 -7.26
C GLY A 379 18.92 0.74 -6.09
N ARG A 380 19.14 2.03 -6.35
CA ARG A 380 19.27 3.10 -5.33
C ARG A 380 18.04 3.97 -5.25
N THR A 381 17.56 4.43 -6.41
CA THR A 381 16.45 5.38 -6.52
C THR A 381 15.09 4.71 -6.60
N PHE A 382 15.05 3.43 -6.98
CA PHE A 382 13.84 2.66 -7.26
C PHE A 382 12.96 3.27 -8.38
N GLN A 383 13.57 4.11 -9.22
CA GLN A 383 12.96 4.65 -10.43
C GLN A 383 13.22 3.73 -11.62
N PHE A 384 12.48 3.91 -12.69
CA PHE A 384 12.77 3.21 -13.94
C PHE A 384 14.15 3.59 -14.49
N VAL A 385 14.80 2.63 -15.13
CA VAL A 385 16.07 2.84 -15.84
C VAL A 385 15.78 3.37 -17.24
N ASP A 386 16.24 4.57 -17.54
CA ASP A 386 16.13 5.14 -18.89
C ASP A 386 16.88 4.27 -19.91
N ASN A 387 16.25 4.00 -21.05
CA ASN A 387 16.82 3.09 -22.05
C ASN A 387 16.29 3.44 -23.46
N PRO A 388 17.03 3.05 -24.53
CA PRO A 388 16.78 3.51 -25.90
C PRO A 388 15.48 3.00 -26.53
N ILE A 389 14.81 2.03 -25.92
CA ILE A 389 13.53 1.46 -26.41
C ILE A 389 12.36 1.76 -25.48
N ASN A 390 12.55 2.57 -24.44
CA ASN A 390 11.54 2.91 -23.42
C ASN A 390 10.84 1.69 -22.82
N ARG A 391 11.55 0.55 -22.72
CA ARG A 391 11.04 -0.69 -22.14
C ARG A 391 11.49 -0.80 -20.69
N TYR A 392 10.59 -0.58 -19.75
CA TYR A 392 10.86 -0.62 -18.30
C TYR A 392 10.47 -1.95 -17.67
N GLY A 393 9.72 -2.78 -18.39
CA GLY A 393 9.32 -4.12 -18.01
C GLY A 393 8.93 -4.96 -19.20
N ILE A 394 8.72 -6.24 -18.95
CA ILE A 394 8.32 -7.26 -19.93
C ILE A 394 7.46 -8.31 -19.24
N GLY A 395 6.47 -8.87 -19.92
CA GLY A 395 5.58 -9.84 -19.32
C GLY A 395 4.64 -10.56 -20.28
N SER A 396 3.68 -11.30 -19.75
CA SER A 396 2.78 -12.17 -20.52
C SER A 396 1.85 -11.42 -21.51
N ARG A 397 1.77 -10.10 -21.41
CA ARG A 397 1.00 -9.26 -22.36
C ARG A 397 1.83 -8.76 -23.55
N ASP A 398 3.13 -9.06 -23.56
CA ASP A 398 4.03 -8.74 -24.67
C ASP A 398 4.07 -9.88 -25.67
N ASP A 399 4.50 -9.57 -26.91
CA ASP A 399 4.70 -10.56 -27.97
C ASP A 399 6.02 -11.31 -27.75
N LEU A 400 6.04 -12.20 -26.72
CA LEU A 400 7.24 -12.91 -26.30
C LEU A 400 7.64 -14.01 -27.30
N ALA A 401 8.94 -14.15 -27.53
CA ALA A 401 9.51 -15.30 -28.17
C ALA A 401 9.49 -16.49 -27.18
N ILE A 402 8.77 -17.55 -27.53
CA ILE A 402 8.65 -18.78 -26.76
C ILE A 402 9.58 -19.83 -27.33
N ASN A 403 10.34 -20.52 -26.50
CA ASN A 403 11.24 -21.61 -26.90
C ASN A 403 10.45 -22.82 -27.38
N SER A 404 11.10 -23.73 -28.10
CA SER A 404 10.47 -24.95 -28.69
C SER A 404 9.88 -25.89 -27.63
N ASP A 405 10.34 -25.84 -26.39
CA ASP A 405 9.84 -26.59 -25.24
C ASP A 405 8.74 -25.84 -24.45
N GLY A 406 8.33 -24.68 -24.93
CA GLY A 406 7.31 -23.83 -24.28
C GLY A 406 7.84 -22.93 -23.17
N SER A 407 9.12 -22.98 -22.85
CA SER A 407 9.76 -22.09 -21.87
C SER A 407 9.97 -20.66 -22.44
N ILE A 408 10.22 -19.70 -21.55
CA ILE A 408 10.44 -18.29 -21.89
C ILE A 408 11.75 -17.84 -21.27
N ASP A 409 12.65 -17.25 -22.08
CA ASP A 409 13.86 -16.60 -21.61
C ASP A 409 13.69 -15.08 -21.64
N ILE A 410 13.91 -14.40 -20.52
CA ILE A 410 14.00 -12.93 -20.43
C ILE A 410 15.47 -12.57 -20.29
N TRP A 411 15.98 -11.80 -21.25
CA TRP A 411 17.38 -11.38 -21.32
C TRP A 411 17.54 -10.00 -20.67
N ILE A 412 18.42 -9.89 -19.69
CA ILE A 412 18.67 -8.65 -18.92
C ILE A 412 20.10 -8.23 -19.15
N GLN A 413 20.29 -7.14 -19.86
CA GLN A 413 21.61 -6.52 -20.14
C GLN A 413 21.44 -5.08 -20.63
N ALA A 414 22.52 -4.26 -20.54
CA ALA A 414 22.47 -2.87 -20.90
C ALA A 414 22.41 -2.65 -22.43
N ASP A 415 23.24 -3.37 -23.17
CA ASP A 415 23.32 -3.23 -24.62
C ASP A 415 22.34 -4.20 -25.29
N ARG A 416 21.84 -3.80 -26.46
CA ARG A 416 20.91 -4.64 -27.23
C ARG A 416 21.56 -5.97 -27.59
N PRO A 417 20.92 -7.11 -27.27
CA PRO A 417 21.39 -8.43 -27.65
C PRO A 417 21.22 -8.66 -29.17
N ASP A 418 21.65 -9.84 -29.66
CA ASP A 418 21.36 -10.28 -31.01
C ASP A 418 19.85 -10.35 -31.33
N ALA A 419 19.50 -10.49 -32.60
CA ALA A 419 18.12 -10.42 -33.06
C ALA A 419 17.23 -11.53 -32.45
N THR A 420 17.79 -12.67 -32.10
CA THR A 420 17.03 -13.82 -31.55
C THR A 420 16.61 -13.57 -30.09
N ARG A 421 17.41 -12.81 -29.34
CA ARG A 421 17.17 -12.45 -27.93
C ARG A 421 16.45 -11.11 -27.77
N ALA A 422 16.50 -10.25 -28.80
CA ALA A 422 16.02 -8.86 -28.71
C ALA A 422 14.52 -8.74 -28.41
N THR A 423 13.70 -9.70 -28.80
CA THR A 423 12.25 -9.72 -28.52
C THR A 423 12.00 -9.75 -27.01
N ASN A 424 12.72 -10.62 -26.28
CA ASN A 424 12.59 -10.79 -24.84
C ASN A 424 13.66 -10.02 -24.02
N TRP A 425 14.19 -8.95 -24.57
CA TRP A 425 15.19 -8.13 -23.89
C TRP A 425 14.58 -7.09 -22.97
N LEU A 426 14.99 -7.10 -21.69
CA LEU A 426 14.71 -6.08 -20.69
C LEU A 426 16.01 -5.30 -20.41
N PRO A 427 16.12 -4.05 -20.85
CA PRO A 427 17.33 -3.27 -20.65
C PRO A 427 17.66 -3.01 -19.18
N SER A 428 18.91 -3.30 -18.75
CA SER A 428 19.45 -2.91 -17.45
C SER A 428 20.20 -1.57 -17.56
N PRO A 429 20.56 -0.92 -16.43
CA PRO A 429 21.49 0.21 -16.47
C PRO A 429 22.86 -0.24 -17.05
N LYS A 430 23.67 0.69 -17.57
CA LYS A 430 25.00 0.38 -18.11
C LYS A 430 26.05 0.03 -17.04
N GLY A 431 25.68 0.10 -15.78
CA GLY A 431 26.49 -0.23 -14.63
C GLY A 431 25.76 0.16 -13.35
N GLY A 432 26.30 -0.29 -12.21
CA GLY A 432 25.67 -0.08 -10.90
C GLY A 432 24.56 -1.06 -10.59
N ALA A 433 24.11 -1.02 -9.33
CA ALA A 433 23.13 -1.93 -8.83
C ALA A 433 21.75 -1.68 -9.43
N PHE A 434 21.02 -2.76 -9.71
CA PHE A 434 19.62 -2.71 -10.11
C PHE A 434 18.77 -3.73 -9.34
N ARG A 435 17.46 -3.57 -9.45
CA ARG A 435 16.46 -4.47 -8.88
C ARG A 435 15.47 -4.88 -9.95
N VAL A 436 15.06 -6.12 -9.93
CA VAL A 436 13.90 -6.59 -10.70
C VAL A 436 12.75 -6.88 -9.77
N THR A 437 11.53 -6.57 -10.23
CA THR A 437 10.30 -6.89 -9.51
C THR A 437 9.44 -7.76 -10.41
N PHE A 438 9.09 -8.95 -9.93
CA PHE A 438 8.13 -9.85 -10.55
C PHE A 438 6.75 -9.58 -9.97
N ARG A 439 5.77 -9.31 -10.84
CA ARG A 439 4.37 -9.09 -10.48
C ARG A 439 3.50 -10.16 -11.10
N ILE A 440 2.52 -10.66 -10.34
CA ILE A 440 1.50 -11.59 -10.83
C ILE A 440 0.15 -11.01 -10.41
N TYR A 441 -0.65 -10.61 -11.39
CA TYR A 441 -1.96 -10.01 -11.18
C TYR A 441 -3.04 -11.07 -11.33
N SER A 442 -4.01 -11.08 -10.41
CA SER A 442 -5.07 -12.07 -10.30
C SER A 442 -4.54 -13.52 -10.31
N PRO A 443 -3.61 -13.87 -9.40
CA PRO A 443 -2.99 -15.19 -9.34
C PRO A 443 -4.02 -16.28 -9.04
N LEU A 444 -3.79 -17.51 -9.53
CA LEU A 444 -4.59 -18.65 -9.10
C LEU A 444 -4.30 -19.02 -7.62
N PRO A 445 -5.28 -19.64 -6.92
CA PRO A 445 -5.16 -19.96 -5.49
C PRO A 445 -3.93 -20.77 -5.08
N GLY A 446 -3.40 -21.61 -5.99
CA GLY A 446 -2.16 -22.35 -5.75
C GLY A 446 -0.95 -21.46 -5.51
N LEU A 447 -0.76 -20.43 -6.34
CA LEU A 447 0.33 -19.45 -6.18
C LEU A 447 0.19 -18.64 -4.89
N VAL A 448 -1.04 -18.27 -4.55
CA VAL A 448 -1.35 -17.54 -3.30
C VAL A 448 -1.01 -18.40 -2.07
N LYS A 449 -1.39 -19.68 -2.10
CA LYS A 449 -1.05 -20.65 -1.05
C LYS A 449 0.47 -20.77 -0.87
N ASP A 450 1.20 -20.93 -1.98
CA ASP A 450 2.66 -21.04 -1.94
C ASP A 450 3.32 -19.75 -1.47
N PHE A 451 2.73 -18.59 -1.81
CA PHE A 451 3.20 -17.29 -1.30
C PHE A 451 3.05 -17.20 0.22
N TYR A 452 1.91 -17.53 0.79
CA TYR A 452 1.72 -17.51 2.24
C TYR A 452 2.58 -18.55 2.97
N ALA A 453 2.83 -19.69 2.35
CA ALA A 453 3.70 -20.73 2.87
C ALA A 453 5.20 -20.40 2.72
N LEU A 454 5.56 -19.29 2.04
CA LEU A 454 6.94 -18.91 1.68
C LEU A 454 7.65 -19.94 0.80
N THR A 455 6.89 -20.74 0.04
CA THR A 455 7.38 -21.79 -0.86
C THR A 455 7.27 -21.42 -2.33
N LEU A 456 6.66 -20.26 -2.66
CA LEU A 456 6.58 -19.80 -4.05
C LEU A 456 7.98 -19.64 -4.65
N ALA A 457 8.32 -20.50 -5.59
CA ALA A 457 9.63 -20.56 -6.24
C ALA A 457 9.55 -19.92 -7.62
N LEU A 458 9.76 -18.62 -7.72
CA LEU A 458 9.98 -17.95 -9.00
C LEU A 458 11.35 -18.34 -9.58
N PRO A 459 11.53 -18.34 -10.91
CA PRO A 459 12.82 -18.58 -11.53
C PRO A 459 13.89 -17.61 -11.02
N PRO A 460 15.13 -18.08 -10.78
CA PRO A 460 16.23 -17.20 -10.37
C PRO A 460 16.65 -16.23 -11.48
N VAL A 461 17.35 -15.18 -11.12
CA VAL A 461 18.11 -14.35 -12.07
C VAL A 461 19.49 -14.98 -12.22
N GLU A 462 19.77 -15.60 -13.35
CA GLU A 462 21.03 -16.30 -13.61
C GLU A 462 22.00 -15.42 -14.40
N LYS A 463 23.30 -15.52 -14.13
CA LYS A 463 24.33 -14.93 -15.02
C LYS A 463 24.23 -15.58 -16.40
N ALA A 464 24.27 -14.78 -17.45
CA ALA A 464 24.25 -15.27 -18.83
C ALA A 464 25.64 -15.11 -19.45
N ASP A 465 26.05 -16.14 -20.23
CA ASP A 465 27.26 -16.10 -21.02
C ASP A 465 27.17 -15.06 -22.15
N SER A 466 28.31 -14.66 -22.66
CA SER A 466 28.51 -13.63 -23.68
C SER A 466 27.81 -13.96 -25.01
#